data_dc39b81cbf800efa7d9c289645ea2453
#
_entry.id   dc39b81cbf800efa7d9c289645ea2453
#
_cell.length_a   1.000
_cell.length_b   1.000
_cell.length_c   1.000
_cell.angle_alpha   90.00
_cell.angle_beta   90.00
_cell.angle_gamma   90.00
#
_symmetry.space_group_name_H-M   'P 1'
#
loop_
_entity.id
_entity.type
_entity.pdbx_description
1 polymer ?
#
loop_
_entity_poly.entity_id
_entity_poly.type
_entity_poly.pdbx_seq_one_letter_code
_entity_poly.pdbx_strand_id
1 'polypeptide(L)'
;MNMKMCATSDVAKAWDSIDWNKANAYVKKLQMRIVKAHQQGRTGKVKSLQWLLTHSFYGRALAVKRVTSNKGKKTAGVDKILWSTPKLKYEAILSLKRRGYKPLPLKRVYIPKKNGKMRPLSIPCMKDRAMQTLYKFALEPIAEITADPNSYGFRAKRCVQDAIEQCFTCLNKAKSPKWVLEGDIKGCFDNISHEWILSHIPMDKDILRKWLKSGYVETGRLFPTDHGSPQGSAISPTICNMVLDGLEIQIKKKYHKTKRDGKAYFPKVNFIRYADDFIVTGESRELLEAGVLPIIREFLSERGLELSEEKTVITHIEDGFDFLGCNIRWYKDKLLTKLSKKNYKAIVSKVREIIKQNPSMKQEDLIRKLNPVIR
;
A
#
# COMPACT_ATOMS: atom_id res chain seq x y z
N MET A 1 -14.35 -21.39 37.21
CA MET A 1 -15.34 -22.00 36.30
C MET A 1 -14.61 -22.72 35.20
N ASN A 2 -14.46 -24.04 35.30
CA ASN A 2 -13.73 -24.89 34.36
C ASN A 2 -14.50 -24.97 33.04
N MET A 3 -14.00 -24.32 31.96
CA MET A 3 -14.47 -24.63 30.62
C MET A 3 -13.99 -26.03 30.22
N LYS A 4 -14.90 -26.99 30.26
CA LYS A 4 -14.72 -28.32 29.65
C LYS A 4 -14.26 -28.16 28.19
N MET A 5 -13.24 -28.91 27.82
CA MET A 5 -12.78 -29.01 26.41
C MET A 5 -13.95 -29.49 25.55
N CYS A 6 -14.46 -28.63 24.70
CA CYS A 6 -15.42 -29.00 23.66
C CYS A 6 -14.78 -30.01 22.69
N ALA A 7 -15.55 -31.03 22.33
CA ALA A 7 -15.13 -32.06 21.37
C ALA A 7 -14.72 -31.43 20.02
N THR A 8 -13.82 -32.08 19.30
CA THR A 8 -13.22 -31.55 18.03
C THR A 8 -14.23 -31.19 16.95
N SER A 9 -15.42 -31.83 16.95
CA SER A 9 -16.52 -31.53 16.03
C SER A 9 -17.18 -30.15 16.30
N ASP A 10 -17.25 -29.74 17.56
CA ASP A 10 -17.94 -28.48 17.96
C ASP A 10 -17.12 -27.25 17.60
N VAL A 11 -15.78 -27.35 17.65
CA VAL A 11 -14.88 -26.24 17.26
C VAL A 11 -14.92 -25.96 15.75
N ALA A 12 -15.06 -26.99 14.93
CA ALA A 12 -15.22 -26.81 13.46
C ALA A 12 -16.57 -26.14 13.16
N LYS A 13 -17.68 -26.62 13.75
CA LYS A 13 -19.01 -26.01 13.62
C LYS A 13 -19.02 -24.55 14.08
N ALA A 14 -18.23 -24.20 15.11
CA ALA A 14 -18.14 -22.83 15.63
C ALA A 14 -17.56 -21.83 14.59
N TRP A 15 -16.66 -22.23 13.70
CA TRP A 15 -16.20 -21.39 12.59
C TRP A 15 -17.29 -21.16 11.56
N ASP A 16 -18.02 -22.21 11.18
CA ASP A 16 -19.04 -22.15 10.13
C ASP A 16 -20.30 -21.42 10.62
N SER A 17 -20.55 -21.41 11.93
CA SER A 17 -21.66 -20.66 12.56
C SER A 17 -21.41 -19.16 12.74
N ILE A 18 -20.21 -18.63 12.39
CA ILE A 18 -19.94 -17.20 12.52
C ILE A 18 -20.79 -16.40 11.53
N ASP A 19 -21.62 -15.50 12.04
CA ASP A 19 -22.33 -14.51 11.24
C ASP A 19 -21.35 -13.44 10.73
N TRP A 20 -20.91 -13.57 9.49
CA TRP A 20 -19.97 -12.66 8.86
C TRP A 20 -20.53 -11.28 8.56
N ASN A 21 -21.85 -11.17 8.36
CA ASN A 21 -22.51 -9.89 8.16
C ASN A 21 -22.50 -9.08 9.45
N LYS A 22 -22.85 -9.73 10.56
CA LYS A 22 -22.78 -9.14 11.91
C LYS A 22 -21.34 -8.74 12.26
N ALA A 23 -20.35 -9.59 11.94
CA ALA A 23 -18.93 -9.30 12.18
C ALA A 23 -18.47 -8.06 11.39
N ASN A 24 -18.80 -7.96 10.10
CA ASN A 24 -18.50 -6.80 9.27
C ASN A 24 -19.19 -5.52 9.77
N ALA A 25 -20.47 -5.59 10.11
CA ALA A 25 -21.23 -4.46 10.64
C ALA A 25 -20.63 -3.94 11.96
N TYR A 26 -20.24 -4.85 12.85
CA TYR A 26 -19.60 -4.50 14.13
C TYR A 26 -18.26 -3.77 13.93
N VAL A 27 -17.37 -4.32 13.10
CA VAL A 27 -16.07 -3.70 12.82
C VAL A 27 -16.24 -2.37 12.12
N LYS A 28 -17.13 -2.27 11.12
CA LYS A 28 -17.45 -1.01 10.41
C LYS A 28 -17.98 0.06 11.37
N LYS A 29 -18.86 -0.30 12.32
CA LYS A 29 -19.36 0.62 13.35
C LYS A 29 -18.23 1.19 14.22
N LEU A 30 -17.28 0.35 14.63
CA LEU A 30 -16.11 0.82 15.38
C LEU A 30 -15.19 1.70 14.54
N GLN A 31 -14.96 1.35 13.29
CA GLN A 31 -14.17 2.16 12.36
C GLN A 31 -14.77 3.57 12.16
N MET A 32 -16.08 3.67 11.98
CA MET A 32 -16.76 4.98 11.89
C MET A 32 -16.61 5.80 13.17
N ARG A 33 -16.68 5.15 14.34
CA ARG A 33 -16.47 5.82 15.63
C ARG A 33 -15.03 6.28 15.82
N ILE A 34 -14.02 5.53 15.31
CA ILE A 34 -12.61 5.94 15.29
C ILE A 34 -12.45 7.19 14.44
N VAL A 35 -13.02 7.23 13.24
CA VAL A 35 -13.01 8.41 12.35
C VAL A 35 -13.57 9.62 13.08
N LYS A 36 -14.78 9.52 13.64
CA LYS A 36 -15.43 10.63 14.36
C LYS A 36 -14.60 11.11 15.55
N ALA A 37 -14.04 10.20 16.34
CA ALA A 37 -13.19 10.56 17.47
C ALA A 37 -11.89 11.25 17.04
N HIS A 38 -11.29 10.80 15.95
CA HIS A 38 -10.08 11.40 15.39
C HIS A 38 -10.36 12.82 14.86
N GLN A 39 -11.42 13.02 14.09
CA GLN A 39 -11.84 14.34 13.58
C GLN A 39 -12.13 15.36 14.71
N GLN A 40 -12.56 14.86 15.89
CA GLN A 40 -12.79 15.66 17.08
C GLN A 40 -11.54 15.88 17.94
N GLY A 41 -10.35 15.43 17.51
CA GLY A 41 -9.11 15.52 18.27
C GLY A 41 -9.08 14.66 19.55
N ARG A 42 -10.04 13.75 19.76
CA ARG A 42 -10.17 12.92 20.98
C ARG A 42 -9.24 11.71 20.96
N THR A 43 -7.94 11.94 21.07
CA THR A 43 -6.89 10.91 20.96
C THR A 43 -7.06 9.75 21.94
N GLY A 44 -7.45 10.02 23.20
CA GLY A 44 -7.72 8.97 24.19
C GLY A 44 -8.87 8.06 23.77
N LYS A 45 -9.96 8.63 23.20
CA LYS A 45 -11.08 7.86 22.68
C LYS A 45 -10.71 7.04 21.45
N VAL A 46 -9.86 7.55 20.59
CA VAL A 46 -9.30 6.80 19.45
C VAL A 46 -8.57 5.55 19.95
N LYS A 47 -7.65 5.70 20.91
CA LYS A 47 -6.92 4.57 21.51
C LYS A 47 -7.86 3.53 22.12
N SER A 48 -8.89 3.97 22.86
CA SER A 48 -9.88 3.05 23.49
C SER A 48 -10.70 2.30 22.42
N LEU A 49 -11.09 2.95 21.32
CA LEU A 49 -11.85 2.31 20.24
C LEU A 49 -10.98 1.35 19.42
N GLN A 50 -9.71 1.68 19.19
CA GLN A 50 -8.73 0.78 18.57
C GLN A 50 -8.51 -0.44 19.44
N TRP A 51 -8.36 -0.26 20.75
CA TRP A 51 -8.26 -1.36 21.71
C TRP A 51 -9.50 -2.25 21.65
N LEU A 52 -10.71 -1.68 21.72
CA LEU A 52 -11.97 -2.42 21.65
C LEU A 52 -12.07 -3.25 20.36
N LEU A 53 -11.69 -2.68 19.21
CA LEU A 53 -11.69 -3.39 17.93
C LEU A 53 -10.71 -4.57 17.94
N THR A 54 -9.47 -4.34 18.39
CA THR A 54 -8.41 -5.36 18.37
C THR A 54 -8.62 -6.47 19.42
N HIS A 55 -9.43 -6.23 20.46
CA HIS A 55 -9.78 -7.22 21.48
C HIS A 55 -11.13 -7.90 21.20
N SER A 56 -11.91 -7.41 20.21
CA SER A 56 -13.22 -7.98 19.89
C SER A 56 -13.09 -9.35 19.20
N PHE A 57 -14.04 -10.24 19.48
CA PHE A 57 -14.16 -11.52 18.76
C PHE A 57 -14.31 -11.29 17.24
N TYR A 58 -15.21 -10.40 16.82
CA TYR A 58 -15.49 -10.14 15.42
C TYR A 58 -14.29 -9.53 14.67
N GLY A 59 -13.52 -8.65 15.31
CA GLY A 59 -12.29 -8.12 14.73
C GLY A 59 -11.28 -9.23 14.45
N ARG A 60 -11.04 -10.11 15.44
CA ARG A 60 -10.14 -11.27 15.31
C ARG A 60 -10.65 -12.26 14.26
N ALA A 61 -11.94 -12.57 14.25
CA ALA A 61 -12.55 -13.47 13.28
C ALA A 61 -12.38 -12.97 11.85
N LEU A 62 -12.66 -11.69 11.58
CA LEU A 62 -12.45 -11.08 10.25
C LEU A 62 -10.98 -11.07 9.85
N ALA A 63 -10.05 -10.83 10.79
CA ALA A 63 -8.62 -10.88 10.51
C ALA A 63 -8.18 -12.28 10.06
N VAL A 64 -8.61 -13.33 10.76
CA VAL A 64 -8.37 -14.73 10.38
C VAL A 64 -9.01 -15.05 9.01
N LYS A 65 -10.28 -14.67 8.81
CA LYS A 65 -10.95 -14.85 7.52
C LYS A 65 -10.16 -14.21 6.37
N ARG A 66 -9.69 -12.96 6.55
CA ARG A 66 -8.95 -12.21 5.52
C ARG A 66 -7.67 -12.94 5.11
N VAL A 67 -6.86 -13.41 6.07
CA VAL A 67 -5.58 -14.07 5.76
C VAL A 67 -5.74 -15.49 5.22
N THR A 68 -6.86 -16.16 5.52
CA THR A 68 -7.15 -17.50 5.02
C THR A 68 -7.94 -17.52 3.71
N SER A 69 -8.39 -16.36 3.21
CA SER A 69 -9.11 -16.25 1.93
C SER A 69 -8.32 -15.56 0.81
N ASN A 70 -7.20 -14.90 1.12
CA ASN A 70 -6.38 -14.18 0.13
C ASN A 70 -5.46 -15.13 -0.67
N LYS A 71 -4.79 -14.58 -1.71
CA LYS A 71 -3.84 -15.34 -2.56
C LYS A 71 -2.68 -15.96 -1.77
N GLY A 72 -2.28 -15.34 -0.65
CA GLY A 72 -1.20 -15.81 0.21
C GLY A 72 -1.59 -16.92 1.20
N LYS A 73 -2.83 -17.41 1.20
CA LYS A 73 -3.33 -18.42 2.16
C LYS A 73 -2.55 -19.74 2.18
N LYS A 74 -1.89 -20.07 1.07
CA LYS A 74 -1.05 -21.29 0.92
C LYS A 74 0.43 -21.06 1.17
N THR A 75 0.84 -19.84 1.56
CA THR A 75 2.25 -19.50 1.80
C THR A 75 2.52 -19.42 3.29
N ALA A 76 3.31 -20.35 3.82
CA ALA A 76 3.70 -20.38 5.23
C ALA A 76 4.87 -19.43 5.50
N GLY A 77 4.99 -18.97 6.75
CA GLY A 77 6.17 -18.27 7.29
C GLY A 77 7.31 -19.23 7.65
N VAL A 78 8.17 -18.82 8.59
CA VAL A 78 9.27 -19.65 9.11
C VAL A 78 8.77 -20.86 9.91
N ASP A 79 7.58 -20.75 10.53
CA ASP A 79 6.93 -21.80 11.33
C ASP A 79 6.29 -22.91 10.48
N LYS A 80 6.21 -22.75 9.17
CA LYS A 80 5.57 -23.67 8.21
C LYS A 80 4.08 -23.94 8.50
N ILE A 81 3.43 -23.16 9.38
CA ILE A 81 2.04 -23.35 9.80
C ILE A 81 1.08 -22.69 8.81
N LEU A 82 0.01 -23.41 8.42
CA LEU A 82 -1.12 -22.92 7.63
C LEU A 82 -2.44 -23.23 8.35
N TRP A 83 -3.42 -22.34 8.18
CA TRP A 83 -4.77 -22.51 8.73
C TRP A 83 -5.73 -22.97 7.64
N SER A 84 -5.69 -24.24 7.30
CA SER A 84 -6.47 -24.84 6.18
C SER A 84 -7.87 -25.27 6.61
N THR A 85 -8.04 -25.79 7.84
CA THR A 85 -9.31 -26.35 8.33
C THR A 85 -10.13 -25.36 9.16
N PRO A 86 -11.47 -25.50 9.24
CA PRO A 86 -12.34 -24.69 10.11
C PRO A 86 -11.88 -24.68 11.57
N LYS A 87 -11.44 -25.83 12.11
CA LYS A 87 -10.92 -25.97 13.47
C LYS A 87 -9.70 -25.06 13.67
N LEU A 88 -8.68 -25.15 12.82
CA LEU A 88 -7.46 -24.32 12.93
C LEU A 88 -7.77 -22.83 12.81
N LYS A 89 -8.73 -22.44 11.96
CA LYS A 89 -9.16 -21.04 11.84
C LYS A 89 -9.82 -20.53 13.10
N TYR A 90 -10.68 -21.33 13.73
CA TYR A 90 -11.34 -20.92 14.97
C TYR A 90 -10.36 -20.84 16.15
N GLU A 91 -9.48 -21.81 16.30
CA GLU A 91 -8.39 -21.79 17.30
C GLU A 91 -7.47 -20.57 17.10
N ALA A 92 -7.20 -20.21 15.84
CA ALA A 92 -6.46 -19.01 15.50
C ALA A 92 -7.14 -17.74 16.03
N ILE A 93 -8.49 -17.60 15.93
CA ILE A 93 -9.21 -16.46 16.51
C ILE A 93 -8.92 -16.31 18.00
N LEU A 94 -8.94 -17.43 18.74
CA LEU A 94 -8.71 -17.46 20.18
C LEU A 94 -7.25 -17.14 20.53
N SER A 95 -6.31 -17.46 19.64
CA SER A 95 -4.87 -17.24 19.81
C SER A 95 -4.43 -15.80 19.56
N LEU A 96 -5.23 -14.95 18.90
CA LEU A 96 -4.91 -13.55 18.62
C LEU A 96 -5.09 -12.68 19.88
N LYS A 97 -4.12 -12.73 20.78
CA LYS A 97 -4.09 -11.96 22.03
C LYS A 97 -2.88 -11.02 22.03
N ARG A 98 -3.07 -9.78 22.51
CA ARG A 98 -1.98 -8.80 22.69
C ARG A 98 -0.99 -9.24 23.76
N ARG A 99 -1.50 -9.68 24.91
CA ARG A 99 -0.67 -10.12 26.03
C ARG A 99 0.10 -11.38 25.66
N GLY A 100 1.40 -11.38 25.88
CA GLY A 100 2.28 -12.50 25.53
C GLY A 100 2.59 -12.64 24.02
N TYR A 101 2.09 -11.74 23.17
CA TYR A 101 2.38 -11.80 21.73
C TYR A 101 3.84 -11.43 21.46
N LYS A 102 4.53 -12.33 20.78
CA LYS A 102 5.87 -12.13 20.21
C LYS A 102 5.80 -12.55 18.74
N PRO A 103 6.05 -11.66 17.75
CA PRO A 103 6.13 -12.04 16.36
C PRO A 103 7.33 -12.93 16.11
N LEU A 104 7.21 -13.85 15.18
CA LEU A 104 8.34 -14.61 14.67
C LEU A 104 9.09 -13.81 13.59
N PRO A 105 10.38 -14.12 13.35
CA PRO A 105 11.11 -13.53 12.24
C PRO A 105 10.41 -13.81 10.90
N LEU A 106 10.60 -12.91 9.94
CA LEU A 106 10.01 -13.02 8.63
C LEU A 106 10.81 -14.01 7.77
N LYS A 107 10.14 -14.80 6.92
CA LYS A 107 10.82 -15.64 5.93
C LYS A 107 11.19 -14.80 4.71
N ARG A 108 12.49 -14.60 4.45
CA ARG A 108 12.97 -13.90 3.26
C ARG A 108 12.88 -14.81 2.03
N VAL A 109 12.33 -14.26 0.95
CA VAL A 109 12.31 -14.89 -0.38
C VAL A 109 12.57 -13.80 -1.43
N TYR A 110 13.08 -14.20 -2.58
CA TYR A 110 13.38 -13.28 -3.68
C TYR A 110 12.48 -13.53 -4.87
N ILE A 111 11.90 -12.48 -5.42
CA ILE A 111 11.07 -12.53 -6.63
C ILE A 111 11.78 -11.75 -7.74
N PRO A 112 11.94 -12.31 -8.96
CA PRO A 112 12.56 -11.61 -10.07
C PRO A 112 11.71 -10.40 -10.51
N LYS A 113 12.37 -9.26 -10.68
CA LYS A 113 11.78 -8.07 -11.30
C LYS A 113 11.91 -8.16 -12.82
N LYS A 114 11.08 -7.40 -13.55
CA LYS A 114 11.13 -7.32 -15.03
C LYS A 114 12.48 -6.85 -15.60
N ASN A 115 13.34 -6.24 -14.78
CA ASN A 115 14.68 -5.76 -15.15
C ASN A 115 15.81 -6.73 -14.75
N GLY A 116 15.50 -7.98 -14.39
CA GLY A 116 16.48 -8.97 -13.97
C GLY A 116 16.95 -8.86 -12.52
N LYS A 117 16.71 -7.74 -11.84
CA LYS A 117 17.05 -7.59 -10.42
C LYS A 117 16.06 -8.38 -9.55
N MET A 118 16.50 -8.85 -8.40
CA MET A 118 15.64 -9.55 -7.43
C MET A 118 14.97 -8.57 -6.47
N ARG A 119 13.68 -8.82 -6.16
CA ARG A 119 12.95 -8.08 -5.11
C ARG A 119 12.88 -8.96 -3.87
N PRO A 120 13.42 -8.52 -2.72
CA PRO A 120 13.25 -9.22 -1.48
C PRO A 120 11.80 -9.09 -0.99
N LEU A 121 11.18 -10.21 -0.61
CA LEU A 121 9.92 -10.27 0.10
C LEU A 121 10.12 -10.91 1.45
N SER A 122 9.51 -10.35 2.46
CA SER A 122 9.55 -10.85 3.84
C SER A 122 8.18 -11.36 4.24
N ILE A 123 8.03 -12.68 4.34
CA ILE A 123 6.76 -13.37 4.56
C ILE A 123 6.57 -13.61 6.06
N PRO A 124 5.60 -12.94 6.73
CA PRO A 124 5.28 -13.22 8.13
C PRO A 124 4.54 -14.54 8.29
N CYS A 125 4.59 -15.13 9.47
CA CYS A 125 3.79 -16.29 9.86
C CYS A 125 2.28 -15.96 9.80
N MET A 126 1.43 -16.97 9.69
CA MET A 126 -0.03 -16.79 9.61
C MET A 126 -0.58 -15.98 10.78
N LYS A 127 -0.10 -16.25 12.01
CA LYS A 127 -0.48 -15.52 13.22
C LYS A 127 -0.10 -14.04 13.12
N ASP A 128 1.10 -13.74 12.65
CA ASP A 128 1.59 -12.36 12.51
C ASP A 128 0.81 -11.60 11.43
N ARG A 129 0.52 -12.24 10.29
CA ARG A 129 -0.36 -11.66 9.25
C ARG A 129 -1.76 -11.34 9.79
N ALA A 130 -2.32 -12.23 10.60
CA ALA A 130 -3.64 -12.00 11.20
C ALA A 130 -3.59 -10.88 12.25
N MET A 131 -2.55 -10.82 13.09
CA MET A 131 -2.34 -9.71 14.03
C MET A 131 -2.18 -8.40 13.28
N GLN A 132 -1.34 -8.33 12.24
CA GLN A 132 -1.16 -7.15 11.40
C GLN A 132 -2.48 -6.71 10.74
N THR A 133 -3.26 -7.66 10.22
CA THR A 133 -4.58 -7.39 9.62
C THR A 133 -5.57 -6.84 10.65
N LEU A 134 -5.58 -7.39 11.85
CA LEU A 134 -6.42 -6.94 12.96
C LEU A 134 -6.12 -5.49 13.35
N TYR A 135 -4.85 -5.16 13.53
CA TYR A 135 -4.43 -3.79 13.85
C TYR A 135 -4.59 -2.84 12.66
N LYS A 136 -4.44 -3.34 11.43
CA LYS A 136 -4.75 -2.59 10.23
C LYS A 136 -6.22 -2.15 10.20
N PHE A 137 -7.19 -3.00 10.57
CA PHE A 137 -8.60 -2.59 10.67
C PHE A 137 -8.82 -1.40 11.61
N ALA A 138 -8.01 -1.28 12.66
CA ALA A 138 -8.09 -0.17 13.59
C ALA A 138 -7.32 1.09 13.14
N LEU A 139 -6.30 0.94 12.30
CA LEU A 139 -5.46 2.03 11.78
C LEU A 139 -6.00 2.62 10.48
N GLU A 140 -6.48 1.77 9.57
CA GLU A 140 -6.92 2.14 8.21
C GLU A 140 -7.94 3.29 8.16
N PRO A 141 -8.93 3.39 9.08
CA PRO A 141 -9.84 4.53 9.11
C PRO A 141 -9.15 5.88 9.30
N ILE A 142 -8.09 5.92 10.11
CA ILE A 142 -7.30 7.14 10.33
C ILE A 142 -6.45 7.42 9.10
N ALA A 143 -5.75 6.40 8.60
CA ALA A 143 -4.94 6.52 7.40
C ALA A 143 -5.74 7.07 6.21
N GLU A 144 -7.01 6.66 6.04
CA GLU A 144 -7.85 7.11 4.93
C GLU A 144 -8.25 8.59 5.04
N ILE A 145 -8.57 9.07 6.25
CA ILE A 145 -9.00 10.46 6.44
C ILE A 145 -7.85 11.46 6.54
N THR A 146 -6.63 10.99 6.82
CA THR A 146 -5.43 11.82 6.87
C THR A 146 -4.60 11.77 5.60
N ALA A 147 -4.97 10.87 4.67
CA ALA A 147 -4.25 10.69 3.42
C ALA A 147 -4.33 11.92 2.51
N ASP A 148 -3.26 12.15 1.77
CA ASP A 148 -3.25 13.15 0.70
C ASP A 148 -4.38 12.87 -0.32
N PRO A 149 -5.11 13.89 -0.79
CA PRO A 149 -6.24 13.73 -1.71
C PRO A 149 -5.89 12.97 -2.98
N ASN A 150 -4.72 13.26 -3.56
CA ASN A 150 -4.24 12.66 -4.82
C ASN A 150 -3.25 11.51 -4.59
N SER A 151 -3.39 10.78 -3.48
CA SER A 151 -2.69 9.54 -3.20
C SER A 151 -3.61 8.34 -3.48
N TYR A 152 -3.18 7.39 -4.31
CA TYR A 152 -4.03 6.31 -4.84
C TYR A 152 -3.55 4.90 -4.46
N GLY A 153 -2.25 4.64 -4.45
CA GLY A 153 -1.69 3.32 -4.18
C GLY A 153 -2.05 2.75 -2.81
N PHE A 154 -2.32 1.45 -2.74
CA PHE A 154 -2.65 0.70 -1.52
C PHE A 154 -3.88 1.16 -0.73
N ARG A 155 -4.68 2.08 -1.27
CA ARG A 155 -5.92 2.57 -0.66
C ARG A 155 -7.12 1.82 -1.19
N ALA A 156 -8.09 1.57 -0.31
CA ALA A 156 -9.33 0.87 -0.66
C ALA A 156 -10.14 1.66 -1.70
N LYS A 157 -10.68 0.95 -2.70
CA LYS A 157 -11.51 1.53 -3.77
C LYS A 157 -10.79 2.56 -4.65
N ARG A 158 -9.47 2.54 -4.67
CA ARG A 158 -8.65 3.35 -5.58
C ARG A 158 -7.78 2.43 -6.44
N CYS A 159 -7.58 2.81 -7.68
CA CYS A 159 -6.86 2.01 -8.66
C CYS A 159 -5.87 2.87 -9.47
N VAL A 160 -5.14 2.22 -10.36
CA VAL A 160 -4.19 2.89 -11.27
C VAL A 160 -4.92 3.86 -12.20
N GLN A 161 -6.12 3.48 -12.65
CA GLN A 161 -6.94 4.27 -13.56
C GLN A 161 -7.29 5.65 -12.95
N ASP A 162 -7.63 5.68 -11.65
CA ASP A 162 -7.95 6.95 -10.95
C ASP A 162 -6.75 7.91 -10.94
N ALA A 163 -5.54 7.38 -10.73
CA ALA A 163 -4.31 8.18 -10.78
C ALA A 163 -4.02 8.71 -12.19
N ILE A 164 -4.23 7.88 -13.22
CA ILE A 164 -4.05 8.28 -14.62
C ILE A 164 -5.12 9.30 -15.04
N GLU A 165 -6.36 9.14 -14.62
CA GLU A 165 -7.44 10.11 -14.86
C GLU A 165 -7.11 11.46 -14.21
N GLN A 166 -6.56 11.45 -13.00
CA GLN A 166 -6.09 12.68 -12.36
C GLN A 166 -4.95 13.34 -13.13
N CYS A 167 -4.00 12.57 -13.68
CA CYS A 167 -2.97 13.10 -14.57
C CYS A 167 -3.59 13.77 -15.80
N PHE A 168 -4.56 13.11 -16.43
CA PHE A 168 -5.29 13.67 -17.58
C PHE A 168 -6.00 14.96 -17.18
N THR A 169 -6.71 14.99 -16.06
CA THR A 169 -7.42 16.17 -15.57
C THR A 169 -6.48 17.36 -15.36
N CYS A 170 -5.27 17.14 -14.86
CA CYS A 170 -4.28 18.18 -14.61
C CYS A 170 -3.61 18.70 -15.89
N LEU A 171 -3.49 17.87 -16.94
CA LEU A 171 -2.62 18.12 -18.08
C LEU A 171 -3.33 18.35 -19.43
N ASN A 172 -4.66 18.12 -19.53
CA ASN A 172 -5.38 18.03 -20.82
C ASN A 172 -5.78 19.36 -21.46
N LYS A 173 -5.55 20.51 -20.79
CA LYS A 173 -5.95 21.83 -21.32
C LYS A 173 -4.75 22.59 -21.88
N ALA A 174 -4.96 23.45 -22.87
CA ALA A 174 -3.91 24.30 -23.44
C ALA A 174 -3.16 25.13 -22.37
N LYS A 175 -3.88 25.60 -21.34
CA LYS A 175 -3.34 26.37 -20.22
C LYS A 175 -2.81 25.48 -19.07
N SER A 176 -2.82 24.16 -19.21
CA SER A 176 -2.27 23.23 -18.22
C SER A 176 -0.75 23.37 -18.08
N PRO A 177 -0.16 22.90 -16.98
CA PRO A 177 1.30 22.88 -16.83
C PRO A 177 1.96 22.06 -17.93
N LYS A 178 3.16 22.46 -18.34
CA LYS A 178 3.90 21.78 -19.43
C LYS A 178 5.08 20.96 -18.90
N TRP A 179 5.49 21.13 -17.68
CA TRP A 179 6.60 20.41 -17.07
C TRP A 179 6.11 19.42 -16.02
N VAL A 180 6.71 18.25 -16.02
CA VAL A 180 6.38 17.15 -15.12
C VAL A 180 7.65 16.61 -14.50
N LEU A 181 7.70 16.58 -13.17
CA LEU A 181 8.69 15.88 -12.39
C LEU A 181 8.17 14.47 -12.11
N GLU A 182 8.85 13.46 -12.61
CA GLU A 182 8.70 12.06 -12.23
C GLU A 182 9.61 11.77 -11.05
N GLY A 183 9.08 11.21 -9.95
CA GLY A 183 9.86 10.90 -8.76
C GLY A 183 9.67 9.47 -8.30
N ASP A 184 10.78 8.82 -7.93
CA ASP A 184 10.84 7.48 -7.33
C ASP A 184 11.61 7.55 -6.01
N ILE A 185 11.14 6.87 -4.98
CA ILE A 185 11.79 6.85 -3.67
C ILE A 185 12.70 5.62 -3.58
N LYS A 186 13.98 5.84 -3.29
CA LYS A 186 14.99 4.79 -3.20
C LYS A 186 14.69 3.83 -2.04
N GLY A 187 14.34 2.58 -2.37
CA GLY A 187 14.10 1.56 -1.35
C GLY A 187 13.07 1.96 -0.29
N CYS A 188 11.97 2.60 -0.68
CA CYS A 188 11.00 3.21 0.22
C CYS A 188 10.64 2.32 1.43
N PHE A 189 10.27 1.05 1.19
CA PHE A 189 9.92 0.14 2.27
C PHE A 189 11.10 -0.26 3.16
N ASP A 190 12.32 -0.23 2.65
CA ASP A 190 13.50 -0.77 3.33
C ASP A 190 14.22 0.31 4.17
N ASN A 191 13.95 1.60 3.93
CA ASN A 191 14.71 2.71 4.51
C ASN A 191 13.92 3.58 5.51
N ILE A 192 12.61 3.41 5.65
CA ILE A 192 11.80 4.25 6.56
C ILE A 192 12.35 4.20 7.98
N SER A 193 12.56 5.36 8.61
CA SER A 193 12.99 5.47 10.00
C SER A 193 12.00 4.81 10.96
N HIS A 194 12.46 3.86 11.77
CA HIS A 194 11.66 3.25 12.84
C HIS A 194 11.24 4.27 13.90
N GLU A 195 12.11 5.22 14.21
CA GLU A 195 11.82 6.29 15.18
C GLU A 195 10.66 7.16 14.67
N TRP A 196 10.71 7.56 13.40
CA TRP A 196 9.62 8.32 12.79
C TRP A 196 8.30 7.53 12.81
N ILE A 197 8.32 6.24 12.43
CA ILE A 197 7.13 5.38 12.48
C ILE A 197 6.58 5.30 13.90
N LEU A 198 7.43 5.05 14.89
CA LEU A 198 7.03 4.91 16.27
C LEU A 198 6.48 6.20 16.89
N SER A 199 6.95 7.38 16.48
CA SER A 199 6.43 8.66 16.97
C SER A 199 5.11 9.05 16.30
N HIS A 200 4.95 8.85 14.99
CA HIS A 200 3.85 9.42 14.21
C HIS A 200 2.67 8.48 13.95
N ILE A 201 2.88 7.16 13.82
CA ILE A 201 1.77 6.25 13.49
C ILE A 201 0.86 6.04 14.72
N PRO A 202 -0.45 6.37 14.66
CA PRO A 202 -1.36 6.35 15.81
C PRO A 202 -1.92 4.94 16.08
N MET A 203 -1.06 4.04 16.56
CA MET A 203 -1.43 2.69 16.99
C MET A 203 -0.65 2.24 18.22
N ASP A 204 -0.92 1.04 18.72
CA ASP A 204 -0.20 0.43 19.83
C ASP A 204 1.30 0.35 19.53
N LYS A 205 2.10 1.14 20.26
CA LYS A 205 3.54 1.30 20.01
C LYS A 205 4.34 0.05 20.34
N ASP A 206 3.90 -0.76 21.33
CA ASP A 206 4.59 -2.00 21.69
C ASP A 206 4.45 -3.05 20.58
N ILE A 207 3.24 -3.19 20.05
CA ILE A 207 2.98 -4.09 18.92
C ILE A 207 3.75 -3.63 17.67
N LEU A 208 3.71 -2.34 17.37
CA LEU A 208 4.41 -1.76 16.23
C LEU A 208 5.93 -1.99 16.33
N ARG A 209 6.53 -1.69 17.50
CA ARG A 209 7.96 -1.92 17.77
C ARG A 209 8.35 -3.39 17.60
N LYS A 210 7.52 -4.32 18.08
CA LYS A 210 7.76 -5.75 17.91
C LYS A 210 7.81 -6.17 16.45
N TRP A 211 6.93 -5.65 15.60
CA TRP A 211 6.95 -5.95 14.17
C TRP A 211 8.15 -5.36 13.46
N LEU A 212 8.48 -4.11 13.75
CA LEU A 212 9.64 -3.44 13.15
C LEU A 212 10.96 -4.16 13.50
N LYS A 213 11.06 -4.68 14.73
CA LYS A 213 12.27 -5.38 15.23
C LYS A 213 12.20 -6.90 15.12
N SER A 214 11.25 -7.47 14.37
CA SER A 214 11.11 -8.93 14.29
C SER A 214 12.24 -9.64 13.54
N GLY A 215 13.00 -8.93 12.73
CA GLY A 215 14.05 -9.50 11.89
C GLY A 215 13.51 -10.39 10.77
N TYR A 216 14.42 -10.96 10.00
CA TYR A 216 14.09 -11.94 8.98
C TYR A 216 15.10 -13.07 8.93
N VAL A 217 14.65 -14.25 8.49
CA VAL A 217 15.49 -15.44 8.27
C VAL A 217 15.75 -15.60 6.79
N GLU A 218 17.02 -15.69 6.43
CA GLU A 218 17.51 -15.95 5.08
C GLU A 218 18.57 -17.03 5.13
N THR A 219 18.45 -18.06 4.30
CA THR A 219 19.37 -19.21 4.28
C THR A 219 19.64 -19.82 5.67
N GLY A 220 18.62 -19.82 6.54
CA GLY A 220 18.72 -20.37 7.89
C GLY A 220 19.34 -19.43 8.94
N ARG A 221 19.81 -18.24 8.57
CA ARG A 221 20.38 -17.23 9.48
C ARG A 221 19.37 -16.12 9.78
N LEU A 222 19.37 -15.63 11.03
CA LEU A 222 18.56 -14.50 11.46
C LEU A 222 19.30 -13.19 11.24
N PHE A 223 18.65 -12.25 10.61
CA PHE A 223 19.13 -10.88 10.40
C PHE A 223 18.22 -9.88 11.12
N PRO A 224 18.77 -8.93 11.87
CA PRO A 224 18.00 -7.87 12.49
C PRO A 224 17.44 -6.90 11.43
N THR A 225 16.45 -6.08 11.83
CA THR A 225 15.91 -4.98 11.04
C THR A 225 15.99 -3.70 11.87
N ASP A 226 16.83 -2.75 11.42
CA ASP A 226 17.04 -1.47 12.10
C ASP A 226 16.29 -0.33 11.41
N HIS A 227 15.93 -0.52 10.14
CA HIS A 227 15.17 0.41 9.31
C HIS A 227 14.10 -0.32 8.51
N GLY A 228 13.15 0.44 8.00
CA GLY A 228 12.17 -0.03 7.05
C GLY A 228 10.95 -0.70 7.65
N SER A 229 10.01 -0.99 6.76
CA SER A 229 8.80 -1.77 7.06
C SER A 229 8.76 -2.95 6.10
N PRO A 230 8.62 -4.19 6.60
CA PRO A 230 8.84 -5.38 5.78
C PRO A 230 7.95 -5.46 4.54
N GLN A 231 8.55 -5.61 3.34
CA GLN A 231 7.80 -5.88 2.11
C GLN A 231 7.13 -7.26 2.20
N GLY A 232 5.79 -7.31 2.06
CA GLY A 232 5.00 -8.55 2.21
C GLY A 232 4.20 -8.63 3.52
N SER A 233 4.38 -7.71 4.44
CA SER A 233 3.55 -7.51 5.61
C SER A 233 2.15 -6.96 5.24
N ALA A 234 1.11 -7.37 5.97
CA ALA A 234 -0.26 -6.93 5.70
C ALA A 234 -0.50 -5.45 6.03
N ILE A 235 0.26 -4.87 6.96
CA ILE A 235 0.09 -3.50 7.44
C ILE A 235 1.08 -2.51 6.81
N SER A 236 2.24 -2.98 6.32
CA SER A 236 3.31 -2.12 5.79
C SER A 236 2.87 -1.17 4.68
N PRO A 237 1.99 -1.55 3.73
CA PRO A 237 1.50 -0.61 2.73
C PRO A 237 0.73 0.57 3.34
N THR A 238 -0.05 0.34 4.40
CA THR A 238 -0.77 1.41 5.11
C THR A 238 0.20 2.32 5.85
N ILE A 239 1.20 1.76 6.54
CA ILE A 239 2.24 2.52 7.22
C ILE A 239 3.04 3.36 6.22
N CYS A 240 3.46 2.77 5.08
CA CYS A 240 4.19 3.48 4.03
C CYS A 240 3.40 4.68 3.49
N ASN A 241 2.10 4.52 3.23
CA ASN A 241 1.27 5.64 2.82
C ASN A 241 1.24 6.74 3.88
N MET A 242 1.01 6.39 5.16
CA MET A 242 0.98 7.38 6.26
C MET A 242 2.32 8.10 6.45
N VAL A 243 3.44 7.45 6.14
CA VAL A 243 4.77 8.08 6.13
C VAL A 243 4.89 9.13 5.03
N LEU A 244 4.31 8.86 3.86
CA LEU A 244 4.38 9.73 2.69
C LEU A 244 3.24 10.76 2.61
N ASP A 245 2.18 10.58 3.39
CA ASP A 245 1.07 11.53 3.45
C ASP A 245 1.50 12.85 4.12
N GLY A 246 0.95 13.96 3.62
CA GLY A 246 1.30 15.32 4.01
C GLY A 246 2.26 16.01 3.04
N LEU A 247 2.91 15.29 2.13
CA LEU A 247 3.78 15.89 1.11
C LEU A 247 3.00 16.79 0.15
N GLU A 248 1.83 16.33 -0.32
CA GLU A 248 0.94 17.15 -1.15
C GLU A 248 0.52 18.44 -0.42
N ILE A 249 0.23 18.34 0.88
CA ILE A 249 -0.16 19.49 1.70
C ILE A 249 0.99 20.49 1.82
N GLN A 250 2.23 20.02 2.05
CA GLN A 250 3.40 20.90 2.13
C GLN A 250 3.66 21.63 0.81
N ILE A 251 3.60 20.91 -0.31
CA ILE A 251 3.76 21.48 -1.64
C ILE A 251 2.66 22.52 -1.91
N LYS A 252 1.40 22.21 -1.61
CA LYS A 252 0.26 23.11 -1.81
C LYS A 252 0.30 24.35 -0.93
N LYS A 253 0.84 24.28 0.30
CA LYS A 253 1.03 25.46 1.16
C LYS A 253 1.92 26.49 0.50
N LYS A 254 2.99 26.07 -0.18
CA LYS A 254 3.93 26.98 -0.86
C LYS A 254 3.42 27.43 -2.22
N TYR A 255 2.77 26.55 -2.95
CA TYR A 255 2.37 26.77 -4.36
C TYR A 255 0.86 26.81 -4.55
N HIS A 256 0.17 27.58 -3.70
CA HIS A 256 -1.26 27.85 -3.86
C HIS A 256 -1.50 29.03 -4.83
N LYS A 257 -2.76 29.26 -5.16
CA LYS A 257 -3.17 30.40 -5.95
C LYS A 257 -2.95 31.70 -5.15
N THR A 258 -2.18 32.63 -5.72
CA THR A 258 -1.82 33.93 -5.14
C THR A 258 -2.19 35.06 -6.07
N LYS A 259 -1.93 36.31 -5.67
CA LYS A 259 -1.94 37.48 -6.54
C LYS A 259 -0.49 37.91 -6.81
N ARG A 260 -0.14 38.14 -8.07
CA ARG A 260 1.13 38.70 -8.50
C ARG A 260 0.81 39.91 -9.39
N ASP A 261 1.31 41.08 -9.04
CA ASP A 261 1.04 42.34 -9.74
C ASP A 261 -0.46 42.62 -9.92
N GLY A 262 -1.26 42.38 -8.86
CA GLY A 262 -2.72 42.55 -8.87
C GLY A 262 -3.52 41.48 -9.63
N LYS A 263 -2.86 40.59 -10.39
CA LYS A 263 -3.48 39.52 -11.16
C LYS A 263 -3.40 38.18 -10.43
N ALA A 264 -4.43 37.34 -10.60
CA ALA A 264 -4.42 35.97 -10.08
C ALA A 264 -3.31 35.14 -10.72
N TYR A 265 -2.39 34.63 -9.91
CA TYR A 265 -1.29 33.77 -10.32
C TYR A 265 -1.45 32.38 -9.70
N PHE A 266 -1.29 31.35 -10.50
CA PHE A 266 -1.28 29.95 -10.07
C PHE A 266 -0.10 29.22 -10.72
N PRO A 267 0.89 28.76 -9.93
CA PRO A 267 2.10 28.11 -10.45
C PRO A 267 1.86 26.72 -11.03
N LYS A 268 0.60 26.26 -11.06
CA LYS A 268 0.12 25.00 -11.67
C LYS A 268 0.83 23.76 -11.11
N VAL A 269 1.21 23.82 -9.85
CA VAL A 269 1.83 22.71 -9.17
C VAL A 269 0.73 21.76 -8.66
N ASN A 270 0.69 20.54 -9.23
CA ASN A 270 -0.19 19.46 -8.80
C ASN A 270 0.65 18.26 -8.44
N PHE A 271 0.27 17.55 -7.38
CA PHE A 271 0.95 16.35 -6.89
C PHE A 271 0.03 15.14 -7.07
N ILE A 272 0.53 14.05 -7.64
CA ILE A 272 -0.21 12.80 -7.85
C ILE A 272 0.70 11.64 -7.45
N ARG A 273 0.26 10.79 -6.52
CA ARG A 273 1.07 9.72 -5.96
C ARG A 273 0.38 8.36 -6.03
N TYR A 274 1.13 7.35 -6.38
CA TYR A 274 0.73 5.96 -6.30
C TYR A 274 1.79 5.15 -5.53
N ALA A 275 1.59 4.97 -4.23
CA ALA A 275 2.57 4.38 -3.31
C ALA A 275 3.88 5.21 -3.28
N ASP A 276 4.98 4.63 -3.71
CA ASP A 276 6.32 5.24 -3.83
C ASP A 276 6.56 5.96 -5.17
N ASP A 277 5.76 5.70 -6.20
CA ASP A 277 5.81 6.42 -7.48
C ASP A 277 4.96 7.69 -7.40
N PHE A 278 5.48 8.83 -7.85
CA PHE A 278 4.71 10.08 -7.90
C PHE A 278 5.13 10.98 -9.05
N ILE A 279 4.24 11.88 -9.41
CA ILE A 279 4.53 12.98 -10.32
C ILE A 279 4.16 14.32 -9.69
N VAL A 280 4.89 15.37 -10.07
CA VAL A 280 4.54 16.77 -9.76
C VAL A 280 4.55 17.58 -11.05
N THR A 281 3.46 18.29 -11.31
CA THR A 281 3.40 19.19 -12.45
C THR A 281 3.85 20.59 -12.07
N GLY A 282 4.30 21.40 -13.01
CA GLY A 282 4.67 22.80 -12.79
C GLY A 282 4.65 23.62 -14.07
N GLU A 283 4.60 24.94 -13.94
CA GLU A 283 4.59 25.86 -15.10
C GLU A 283 5.96 25.94 -15.81
N SER A 284 7.06 25.73 -15.06
CA SER A 284 8.41 25.74 -15.62
C SER A 284 9.29 24.66 -15.00
N ARG A 285 10.41 24.34 -15.66
CA ARG A 285 11.42 23.40 -15.20
C ARG A 285 12.11 23.91 -13.92
N GLU A 286 12.47 25.18 -13.91
CA GLU A 286 13.17 25.86 -12.81
C GLU A 286 12.33 25.84 -11.54
N LEU A 287 11.01 26.01 -11.67
CA LEU A 287 10.08 25.91 -10.54
C LEU A 287 10.11 24.52 -9.91
N LEU A 288 10.15 23.48 -10.72
CA LEU A 288 10.21 22.10 -10.23
C LEU A 288 11.58 21.79 -9.62
N GLU A 289 12.67 22.20 -10.29
CA GLU A 289 14.03 21.88 -9.90
C GLU A 289 14.50 22.67 -8.66
N ALA A 290 14.38 24.00 -8.69
CA ALA A 290 14.83 24.87 -7.60
C ALA A 290 13.80 25.09 -6.51
N GLY A 291 12.52 24.86 -6.78
CA GLY A 291 11.44 25.14 -5.84
C GLY A 291 10.82 23.92 -5.21
N VAL A 292 10.39 22.91 -6.00
CA VAL A 292 9.63 21.74 -5.54
C VAL A 292 10.55 20.63 -5.04
N LEU A 293 11.61 20.29 -5.77
CA LEU A 293 12.55 19.23 -5.39
C LEU A 293 13.15 19.39 -3.99
N PRO A 294 13.59 20.60 -3.56
CA PRO A 294 14.10 20.77 -2.20
C PRO A 294 13.08 20.42 -1.12
N ILE A 295 11.79 20.78 -1.31
CA ILE A 295 10.72 20.45 -0.37
C ILE A 295 10.55 18.93 -0.25
N ILE A 296 10.58 18.23 -1.40
CA ILE A 296 10.44 16.77 -1.43
C ILE A 296 11.62 16.12 -0.73
N ARG A 297 12.86 16.58 -0.98
CA ARG A 297 14.07 16.07 -0.34
C ARG A 297 14.04 16.25 1.17
N GLU A 298 13.70 17.44 1.64
CA GLU A 298 13.56 17.75 3.07
C GLU A 298 12.50 16.85 3.72
N PHE A 299 11.30 16.78 3.14
CA PHE A 299 10.22 15.92 3.63
C PHE A 299 10.62 14.45 3.74
N LEU A 300 11.33 13.92 2.74
CA LEU A 300 11.78 12.53 2.73
C LEU A 300 12.91 12.30 3.74
N SER A 301 13.86 13.22 3.84
CA SER A 301 14.99 13.15 4.77
C SER A 301 14.56 13.02 6.22
N GLU A 302 13.54 13.79 6.67
CA GLU A 302 12.95 13.67 8.01
C GLU A 302 12.45 12.25 8.34
N ARG A 303 12.13 11.47 7.30
CA ARG A 303 11.57 10.11 7.38
C ARG A 303 12.60 9.01 7.14
N GLY A 304 13.88 9.40 6.97
CA GLY A 304 14.96 8.48 6.63
C GLY A 304 14.90 7.99 5.18
N LEU A 305 14.23 8.75 4.30
CA LEU A 305 14.04 8.40 2.89
C LEU A 305 14.82 9.36 1.97
N GLU A 306 15.15 8.86 0.78
CA GLU A 306 15.85 9.59 -0.26
C GLU A 306 15.17 9.39 -1.63
N LEU A 307 15.28 10.39 -2.50
CA LEU A 307 14.92 10.25 -3.91
C LEU A 307 15.93 9.34 -4.64
N SER A 308 15.44 8.61 -5.62
CA SER A 308 16.29 7.92 -6.58
C SER A 308 16.72 8.91 -7.66
N GLU A 309 17.93 9.44 -7.59
CA GLU A 309 18.45 10.43 -8.56
C GLU A 309 18.39 9.88 -9.99
N GLU A 310 18.68 8.58 -10.20
CA GLU A 310 18.62 7.92 -11.52
C GLU A 310 17.22 7.90 -12.15
N LYS A 311 16.17 7.99 -11.32
CA LYS A 311 14.78 7.87 -11.76
C LYS A 311 13.97 9.14 -11.54
N THR A 312 14.57 10.17 -10.95
CA THR A 312 13.94 11.46 -10.76
C THR A 312 14.27 12.34 -11.96
N VAL A 313 13.28 12.57 -12.82
CA VAL A 313 13.48 13.26 -14.09
C VAL A 313 12.42 14.35 -14.27
N ILE A 314 12.83 15.50 -14.83
CA ILE A 314 11.91 16.57 -15.21
C ILE A 314 11.79 16.57 -16.73
N THR A 315 10.58 16.31 -17.21
CA THR A 315 10.27 16.11 -18.64
C THR A 315 9.24 17.13 -19.11
N HIS A 316 9.41 17.63 -20.33
CA HIS A 316 8.36 18.43 -20.98
C HIS A 316 7.24 17.50 -21.49
N ILE A 317 5.99 17.93 -21.37
CA ILE A 317 4.83 17.09 -21.70
C ILE A 317 4.76 16.71 -23.21
N GLU A 318 5.40 17.46 -24.08
CA GLU A 318 5.53 17.15 -25.51
C GLU A 318 6.52 16.02 -25.78
N ASP A 319 7.52 15.83 -24.92
CA ASP A 319 8.40 14.66 -24.96
C ASP A 319 7.69 13.41 -24.42
N GLY A 320 6.78 13.64 -23.47
CA GLY A 320 5.98 12.62 -22.80
C GLY A 320 6.73 11.89 -21.69
N PHE A 321 5.98 11.34 -20.74
CA PHE A 321 6.51 10.61 -19.60
C PHE A 321 5.75 9.30 -19.37
N ASP A 322 6.38 8.36 -18.65
CA ASP A 322 5.82 7.06 -18.33
C ASP A 322 5.40 7.02 -16.85
N PHE A 323 4.11 6.89 -16.59
CA PHE A 323 3.57 6.76 -15.23
C PHE A 323 2.64 5.55 -15.13
N LEU A 324 2.87 4.68 -14.13
CA LEU A 324 2.07 3.47 -13.83
C LEU A 324 1.82 2.57 -15.05
N GLY A 325 2.79 2.54 -15.96
CA GLY A 325 2.73 1.70 -17.15
C GLY A 325 2.00 2.31 -18.34
N CYS A 326 1.59 3.56 -18.23
CA CYS A 326 1.05 4.37 -19.31
C CYS A 326 2.07 5.43 -19.73
N ASN A 327 2.13 5.75 -21.03
CA ASN A 327 2.82 6.92 -21.56
C ASN A 327 1.80 8.04 -21.74
N ILE A 328 2.06 9.21 -21.16
CA ILE A 328 1.21 10.40 -21.20
C ILE A 328 1.99 11.47 -21.96
N ARG A 329 1.42 11.95 -23.08
CA ARG A 329 2.12 12.86 -23.97
C ARG A 329 1.14 13.76 -24.72
N TRP A 330 1.54 15.03 -24.94
CA TRP A 330 0.89 15.92 -25.87
C TRP A 330 1.33 15.63 -27.31
N TYR A 331 0.34 15.49 -28.18
CA TYR A 331 0.52 15.39 -29.64
C TYR A 331 -0.24 16.52 -30.31
N LYS A 332 0.48 17.47 -30.85
CA LYS A 332 -0.11 18.70 -31.41
C LYS A 332 -0.95 19.44 -30.36
N ASP A 333 -2.27 19.27 -30.40
CA ASP A 333 -3.26 19.96 -29.59
C ASP A 333 -3.99 19.01 -28.57
N LYS A 334 -3.61 17.74 -28.53
CA LYS A 334 -4.30 16.72 -27.70
C LYS A 334 -3.36 15.97 -26.77
N LEU A 335 -3.80 15.81 -25.54
CA LEU A 335 -3.16 14.90 -24.60
C LEU A 335 -3.61 13.48 -24.86
N LEU A 336 -2.69 12.56 -25.10
CA LEU A 336 -2.96 11.15 -25.28
C LEU A 336 -2.33 10.33 -24.15
N THR A 337 -3.09 9.35 -23.67
CA THR A 337 -2.63 8.33 -22.75
C THR A 337 -2.63 7.00 -23.47
N LYS A 338 -1.46 6.38 -23.58
CA LYS A 338 -1.24 5.09 -24.25
C LYS A 338 -0.51 4.14 -23.32
N LEU A 339 -0.50 2.84 -23.59
CA LEU A 339 0.43 1.93 -22.92
C LEU A 339 1.87 2.35 -23.19
N SER A 340 2.71 2.32 -22.16
CA SER A 340 4.15 2.58 -22.34
C SER A 340 4.75 1.54 -23.30
N LYS A 341 5.77 1.92 -24.07
CA LYS A 341 6.45 1.00 -25.01
C LYS A 341 6.88 -0.31 -24.35
N LYS A 342 7.35 -0.23 -23.10
CA LYS A 342 7.77 -1.38 -22.30
C LYS A 342 6.60 -2.32 -21.99
N ASN A 343 5.47 -1.79 -21.56
CA ASN A 343 4.28 -2.59 -21.23
C ASN A 343 3.63 -3.18 -22.49
N TYR A 344 3.55 -2.40 -23.55
CA TYR A 344 3.06 -2.90 -24.85
C TYR A 344 3.88 -4.12 -25.32
N LYS A 345 5.22 -3.99 -25.35
CA LYS A 345 6.10 -5.11 -25.73
C LYS A 345 5.91 -6.32 -24.80
N ALA A 346 5.77 -6.10 -23.51
CA ALA A 346 5.58 -7.18 -22.52
C ALA A 346 4.24 -7.93 -22.75
N ILE A 347 3.15 -7.22 -23.03
CA ILE A 347 1.85 -7.82 -23.33
C ILE A 347 1.91 -8.63 -24.63
N VAL A 348 2.46 -8.03 -25.70
CA VAL A 348 2.60 -8.73 -27.00
C VAL A 348 3.46 -9.98 -26.84
N SER A 349 4.59 -9.90 -26.13
CA SER A 349 5.44 -11.08 -25.88
C SER A 349 4.70 -12.17 -25.11
N LYS A 350 3.94 -11.81 -24.08
CA LYS A 350 3.17 -12.78 -23.30
C LYS A 350 2.06 -13.43 -24.12
N VAL A 351 1.36 -12.68 -24.95
CA VAL A 351 0.35 -13.22 -25.88
C VAL A 351 0.99 -14.21 -26.88
N ARG A 352 2.12 -13.80 -27.47
CA ARG A 352 2.88 -14.69 -28.40
C ARG A 352 3.35 -15.97 -27.71
N GLU A 353 3.83 -15.87 -26.48
CA GLU A 353 4.26 -17.04 -25.68
C GLU A 353 3.10 -17.99 -25.45
N ILE A 354 1.93 -17.50 -25.02
CA ILE A 354 0.73 -18.34 -24.81
C ILE A 354 0.33 -19.05 -26.11
N ILE A 355 0.32 -18.36 -27.25
CA ILE A 355 -0.02 -18.97 -28.54
C ILE A 355 1.02 -20.03 -28.91
N LYS A 356 2.31 -19.73 -28.83
CA LYS A 356 3.39 -20.69 -29.17
C LYS A 356 3.41 -21.94 -28.31
N GLN A 357 3.10 -21.79 -27.00
CA GLN A 357 3.07 -22.93 -26.06
C GLN A 357 1.82 -23.83 -26.22
N ASN A 358 0.85 -23.41 -27.01
CA ASN A 358 -0.42 -24.12 -27.14
C ASN A 358 -0.87 -24.28 -28.63
N PRO A 359 -0.02 -24.81 -29.53
CA PRO A 359 -0.30 -24.84 -30.98
C PRO A 359 -1.51 -25.71 -31.35
N SER A 360 -1.77 -26.78 -30.60
CA SER A 360 -2.87 -27.73 -30.84
C SER A 360 -4.09 -27.52 -29.95
N MET A 361 -4.15 -26.36 -29.25
CA MET A 361 -5.27 -26.07 -28.34
C MET A 361 -6.52 -25.69 -29.14
N LYS A 362 -7.70 -26.14 -28.69
CA LYS A 362 -8.99 -25.71 -29.24
C LYS A 362 -9.14 -24.19 -29.07
N GLN A 363 -9.77 -23.55 -30.06
CA GLN A 363 -9.94 -22.08 -30.10
C GLN A 363 -10.56 -21.50 -28.82
N GLU A 364 -11.61 -22.15 -28.31
CA GLU A 364 -12.28 -21.71 -27.06
C GLU A 364 -11.34 -21.67 -25.85
N ASP A 365 -10.49 -22.69 -25.70
CA ASP A 365 -9.56 -22.79 -24.56
C ASP A 365 -8.43 -21.81 -24.71
N LEU A 366 -7.97 -21.55 -25.95
CA LEU A 366 -6.99 -20.51 -26.24
C LEU A 366 -7.54 -19.10 -25.87
N ILE A 367 -8.77 -18.80 -26.27
CA ILE A 367 -9.46 -17.55 -25.94
C ILE A 367 -9.59 -17.41 -24.41
N ARG A 368 -9.97 -18.48 -23.68
CA ARG A 368 -10.03 -18.46 -22.20
C ARG A 368 -8.67 -18.16 -21.56
N LYS A 369 -7.56 -18.65 -22.14
CA LYS A 369 -6.20 -18.34 -21.64
C LYS A 369 -5.75 -16.93 -21.98
N LEU A 370 -6.15 -16.37 -23.12
CA LEU A 370 -5.76 -15.03 -23.56
C LEU A 370 -6.55 -13.92 -22.87
N ASN A 371 -7.85 -14.14 -22.61
CA ASN A 371 -8.72 -13.13 -22.00
C ASN A 371 -8.18 -12.52 -20.68
N PRO A 372 -7.61 -13.29 -19.71
CA PRO A 372 -7.03 -12.73 -18.50
C PRO A 372 -5.77 -11.88 -18.71
N VAL A 373 -5.17 -11.93 -19.91
CA VAL A 373 -3.97 -11.15 -20.27
C VAL A 373 -4.34 -9.89 -21.05
N ILE A 374 -5.42 -9.96 -21.85
CA ILE A 374 -5.85 -8.89 -22.76
C ILE A 374 -6.82 -7.93 -22.06
N ARG A 375 -7.65 -8.44 -21.15
CA ARG A 375 -8.58 -7.67 -20.31
C ARG A 375 -7.91 -7.21 -19.02
#